data_629a04fdd3069999a180b70fcc5f9ffc
#
_entry.id   629a04fdd3069999a180b70fcc5f9ffc
#
_cell.length_a   1.000
_cell.length_b   1.000
_cell.length_c   1.000
_cell.angle_alpha   90.00
_cell.angle_beta   90.00
_cell.angle_gamma   90.00
#
_symmetry.space_group_name_H-M   'P 1'
#
loop_
_entity.id
_entity.type
_entity.pdbx_description
1 polymer ?
#
loop_
_entity_poly.entity_id
_entity_poly.type
_entity_poly.pdbx_seq_one_letter_code
_entity_poly.pdbx_strand_id
1 'polypeptide(L)'
;IVDERLEIGITLGADYVVNAAKQDAHKAIFEINRGHGVDFVFECSGAPTGVDNAIKLVNRGGRVCLGAFAHDPQLVDVCHIVSNNIYLFGIRGEGKSAVRRAASLMAQNKIDASPIHTHTFPLEELETGLRYAREKLDGAIKVVIKNH
;
A
#
# COMPACT_ATOMS: atom_id res chain seq x y z
N ILE A 1 -4.78 6.02 7.24
CA ILE A 1 -5.93 6.82 7.69
C ILE A 1 -6.89 6.04 8.61
N VAL A 2 -6.64 4.75 8.84
CA VAL A 2 -7.43 3.86 9.70
C VAL A 2 -6.46 3.25 10.71
N ASP A 3 -6.62 3.55 12.00
CA ASP A 3 -5.64 3.17 13.03
C ASP A 3 -5.46 1.67 13.16
N GLU A 4 -6.54 0.89 13.11
CA GLU A 4 -6.49 -0.58 13.19
C GLU A 4 -5.63 -1.19 12.06
N ARG A 5 -5.62 -0.57 10.86
CA ARG A 5 -4.76 -0.99 9.75
C ARG A 5 -3.30 -0.61 9.95
N LEU A 6 -3.06 0.50 10.62
CA LEU A 6 -1.71 0.92 10.98
C LEU A 6 -1.10 0.00 12.05
N GLU A 7 -1.88 -0.43 13.03
CA GLU A 7 -1.48 -1.42 14.03
C GLU A 7 -1.08 -2.75 13.38
N ILE A 8 -1.86 -3.21 12.38
CA ILE A 8 -1.50 -4.38 11.59
C ILE A 8 -0.19 -4.14 10.83
N GLY A 9 0.04 -2.93 10.31
CA GLY A 9 1.30 -2.56 9.67
C GLY A 9 2.50 -2.74 10.59
N ILE A 10 2.40 -2.31 11.85
CA ILE A 10 3.43 -2.54 12.87
C ILE A 10 3.63 -4.04 13.12
N THR A 11 2.55 -4.79 13.28
CA THR A 11 2.61 -6.26 13.47
C THR A 11 3.32 -6.96 12.30
N LEU A 12 3.16 -6.44 11.09
CA LEU A 12 3.81 -6.96 9.87
C LEU A 12 5.25 -6.46 9.68
N GLY A 13 5.78 -5.68 10.62
CA GLY A 13 7.19 -5.28 10.64
C GLY A 13 7.48 -3.86 10.15
N ALA A 14 6.49 -2.99 10.06
CA ALA A 14 6.75 -1.57 9.83
C ALA A 14 7.41 -0.94 11.07
N ASP A 15 8.51 -0.24 10.89
CA ASP A 15 9.20 0.47 11.99
C ASP A 15 8.39 1.67 12.48
N TYR A 16 7.67 2.33 11.57
CA TYR A 16 6.84 3.50 11.86
C TYR A 16 5.54 3.46 11.07
N VAL A 17 4.51 4.07 11.63
CA VAL A 17 3.24 4.31 10.95
C VAL A 17 2.82 5.76 11.10
N VAL A 18 2.20 6.31 10.08
CA VAL A 18 1.72 7.70 10.05
C VAL A 18 0.26 7.72 9.64
N ASN A 19 -0.62 8.22 10.50
CA ASN A 19 -2.01 8.43 10.15
C ASN A 19 -2.18 9.79 9.47
N ALA A 20 -2.22 9.79 8.14
CA ALA A 20 -2.37 10.99 7.32
C ALA A 20 -3.73 11.71 7.49
N ALA A 21 -4.70 11.10 8.16
CA ALA A 21 -5.94 11.79 8.54
C ALA A 21 -5.79 12.63 9.82
N LYS A 22 -4.75 12.37 10.62
CA LYS A 22 -4.52 13.02 11.92
C LYS A 22 -3.33 13.97 11.93
N GLN A 23 -2.40 13.82 10.98
CA GLN A 23 -1.19 14.63 10.90
C GLN A 23 -0.68 14.76 9.47
N ASP A 24 0.19 15.73 9.25
CA ASP A 24 0.89 15.91 7.98
C ASP A 24 1.91 14.78 7.79
N ALA A 25 1.63 13.91 6.82
CA ALA A 25 2.46 12.74 6.54
C ALA A 25 3.88 13.12 6.06
N HIS A 26 4.01 14.20 5.26
CA HIS A 26 5.31 14.68 4.81
C HIS A 26 6.16 15.11 5.99
N LYS A 27 5.62 15.99 6.83
CA LYS A 27 6.31 16.48 8.01
C LYS A 27 6.74 15.33 8.93
N ALA A 28 5.82 14.40 9.23
CA ALA A 28 6.10 13.26 10.08
C ALA A 28 7.23 12.37 9.52
N ILE A 29 7.22 12.07 8.21
CA ILE A 29 8.24 11.24 7.59
C ILE A 29 9.62 11.95 7.60
N PHE A 30 9.66 13.25 7.30
CA PHE A 30 10.90 14.01 7.37
C PHE A 30 11.46 14.10 8.80
N GLU A 31 10.61 14.25 9.82
CA GLU A 31 11.02 14.21 11.23
C GLU A 31 11.60 12.85 11.62
N ILE A 32 10.90 11.75 11.28
CA ILE A 32 11.36 10.38 11.51
C ILE A 32 12.71 10.13 10.83
N ASN A 33 12.89 10.62 9.61
CA ASN A 33 14.09 10.41 8.81
C ASN A 33 15.11 11.57 8.90
N ARG A 34 15.12 12.31 10.01
CA ARG A 34 16.11 13.35 10.34
C ARG A 34 16.24 14.44 9.28
N GLY A 35 15.13 14.87 8.71
CA GLY A 35 15.07 15.92 7.70
C GLY A 35 15.29 15.44 6.27
N HIS A 36 15.35 14.14 6.05
CA HIS A 36 15.47 13.55 4.71
C HIS A 36 14.16 12.89 4.26
N GLY A 37 13.95 12.82 2.96
CA GLY A 37 12.94 11.96 2.36
C GLY A 37 13.35 10.48 2.43
N VAL A 38 12.71 9.66 1.64
CA VAL A 38 12.98 8.21 1.55
C VAL A 38 13.55 7.84 0.18
N ASP A 39 14.24 6.72 0.07
CA ASP A 39 14.85 6.31 -1.20
C ASP A 39 13.86 5.58 -2.12
N PHE A 40 12.81 5.00 -1.54
CA PHE A 40 11.81 4.26 -2.27
C PHE A 40 10.41 4.48 -1.70
N VAL A 41 9.43 4.73 -2.59
CA VAL A 41 8.01 4.85 -2.23
C VAL A 41 7.19 3.86 -3.05
N PHE A 42 6.32 3.11 -2.38
CA PHE A 42 5.24 2.37 -3.02
C PHE A 42 3.93 3.13 -2.84
N GLU A 43 3.39 3.66 -3.94
CA GLU A 43 2.05 4.25 -3.96
C GLU A 43 1.02 3.14 -4.23
N CYS A 44 0.23 2.81 -3.22
CA CYS A 44 -0.77 1.74 -3.26
C CYS A 44 -2.16 2.21 -2.87
N SER A 45 -2.38 3.51 -2.73
CA SER A 45 -3.67 4.06 -2.31
C SER A 45 -4.61 4.37 -3.47
N GLY A 46 -4.05 4.78 -4.62
CA GLY A 46 -4.81 5.32 -5.75
C GLY A 46 -5.52 6.64 -5.42
N ALA A 47 -5.17 7.30 -4.32
CA ALA A 47 -5.76 8.57 -3.92
C ALA A 47 -5.44 9.67 -4.95
N PRO A 48 -6.33 10.68 -5.13
CA PRO A 48 -6.11 11.74 -6.12
C PRO A 48 -4.80 12.52 -5.99
N THR A 49 -4.24 12.59 -4.77
CA THR A 49 -2.95 13.23 -4.48
C THR A 49 -1.83 12.21 -4.23
N GLY A 50 -2.09 10.93 -4.41
CA GLY A 50 -1.16 9.85 -4.02
C GLY A 50 0.17 9.94 -4.73
N VAL A 51 0.14 10.13 -6.05
CA VAL A 51 1.37 10.22 -6.86
C VAL A 51 2.17 11.49 -6.55
N ASP A 52 1.50 12.64 -6.43
CA ASP A 52 2.16 13.91 -6.10
C ASP A 52 2.81 13.86 -4.71
N ASN A 53 2.13 13.28 -3.74
CA ASN A 53 2.70 13.06 -2.41
C ASN A 53 3.90 12.11 -2.45
N ALA A 54 3.82 11.04 -3.22
CA ALA A 54 4.90 10.06 -3.34
C ALA A 54 6.18 10.67 -3.94
N ILE A 55 6.06 11.46 -5.00
CA ILE A 55 7.23 12.12 -5.63
C ILE A 55 7.85 13.21 -4.75
N LYS A 56 7.07 13.84 -3.86
CA LYS A 56 7.57 14.84 -2.91
C LYS A 56 8.25 14.23 -1.68
N LEU A 57 7.91 12.97 -1.36
CA LEU A 57 8.53 12.23 -0.25
C LEU A 57 9.87 11.61 -0.60
N VAL A 58 10.09 11.31 -1.89
CA VAL A 58 11.28 10.59 -2.31
C VAL A 58 12.49 11.52 -2.40
N ASN A 59 13.65 11.01 -2.01
CA ASN A 59 14.92 11.70 -2.15
C ASN A 59 15.30 11.91 -3.62
N ARG A 60 16.23 12.83 -3.87
CA ARG A 60 16.85 13.00 -5.18
C ARG A 60 17.48 11.68 -5.64
N GLY A 61 17.17 11.27 -6.87
CA GLY A 61 17.60 9.97 -7.42
C GLY A 61 16.81 8.77 -6.92
N GLY A 62 15.80 8.99 -6.09
CA GLY A 62 14.98 7.92 -5.54
C GLY A 62 13.93 7.39 -6.51
N ARG A 63 13.13 6.43 -6.05
CA ARG A 63 12.20 5.67 -6.89
C ARG A 63 10.80 5.67 -6.33
N VAL A 64 9.82 5.84 -7.20
CA VAL A 64 8.39 5.72 -6.88
C VAL A 64 7.76 4.63 -7.73
N CYS A 65 7.23 3.62 -7.07
CA CYS A 65 6.50 2.52 -7.68
C CYS A 65 4.99 2.73 -7.52
N LEU A 66 4.27 2.82 -8.63
CA LEU A 66 2.82 2.95 -8.67
C LEU A 66 2.18 1.57 -8.76
N GLY A 67 1.56 1.13 -7.66
CA GLY A 67 0.88 -0.17 -7.56
C GLY A 67 -0.64 -0.09 -7.54
N ALA A 68 -1.20 1.09 -7.34
CA ALA A 68 -2.65 1.29 -7.31
C ALA A 68 -3.20 1.77 -8.66
N PHE A 69 -4.46 1.43 -8.93
CA PHE A 69 -5.22 2.02 -10.02
C PHE A 69 -5.89 3.31 -9.54
N ALA A 70 -5.51 4.44 -10.13
CA ALA A 70 -6.30 5.67 -10.02
C ALA A 70 -7.48 5.61 -11.00
N HIS A 71 -8.67 6.00 -10.57
CA HIS A 71 -9.84 6.04 -11.45
C HIS A 71 -9.76 7.20 -12.46
N ASP A 72 -9.17 8.31 -12.04
CA ASP A 72 -9.05 9.54 -12.83
C ASP A 72 -7.58 9.91 -13.06
N PRO A 73 -7.29 10.67 -14.15
CA PRO A 73 -5.96 11.24 -14.36
C PRO A 73 -5.53 12.10 -13.18
N GLN A 74 -4.27 11.94 -12.76
CA GLN A 74 -3.71 12.72 -11.65
C GLN A 74 -2.76 13.80 -12.16
N LEU A 75 -2.81 14.95 -11.51
CA LEU A 75 -1.86 16.03 -11.76
C LEU A 75 -0.54 15.71 -11.07
N VAL A 76 0.56 15.84 -11.80
CA VAL A 76 1.91 15.49 -11.32
C VAL A 76 2.88 16.61 -11.69
N ASP A 77 3.73 17.02 -10.75
CA ASP A 77 4.80 17.98 -11.00
C ASP A 77 5.96 17.31 -11.75
N VAL A 78 5.91 17.38 -13.07
CA VAL A 78 6.96 16.83 -13.95
C VAL A 78 8.28 17.57 -13.78
N CYS A 79 8.26 18.89 -13.49
CA CYS A 79 9.47 19.66 -13.26
C CYS A 79 10.21 19.15 -12.02
N HIS A 80 9.49 18.85 -10.95
CA HIS A 80 10.06 18.26 -9.74
C HIS A 80 10.71 16.89 -10.01
N ILE A 81 10.05 16.03 -10.79
CA ILE A 81 10.58 14.71 -11.17
C ILE A 81 11.93 14.86 -11.90
N VAL A 82 11.96 15.72 -12.92
CA VAL A 82 13.17 15.93 -13.76
C VAL A 82 14.29 16.56 -12.95
N SER A 83 13.99 17.61 -12.17
CA SER A 83 15.00 18.35 -11.40
C SER A 83 15.65 17.49 -10.30
N ASN A 84 14.95 16.49 -9.82
CA ASN A 84 15.42 15.59 -8.76
C ASN A 84 15.83 14.20 -9.25
N ASN A 85 15.84 13.95 -10.58
CA ASN A 85 16.15 12.63 -11.15
C ASN A 85 15.32 11.50 -10.55
N ILE A 86 14.03 11.69 -10.32
CA ILE A 86 13.15 10.71 -9.71
C ILE A 86 12.76 9.65 -10.76
N TYR A 87 12.85 8.38 -10.38
CA TYR A 87 12.39 7.27 -11.21
C TYR A 87 10.94 6.93 -10.85
N LEU A 88 10.01 7.23 -11.75
CA LEU A 88 8.59 6.90 -11.60
C LEU A 88 8.22 5.74 -12.54
N PHE A 89 7.66 4.66 -12.00
CA PHE A 89 7.26 3.50 -12.80
C PHE A 89 6.02 2.81 -12.22
N GLY A 90 5.22 2.22 -13.10
CA GLY A 90 4.03 1.45 -12.73
C GLY A 90 4.29 -0.05 -12.77
N ILE A 91 3.56 -0.78 -11.93
CA ILE A 91 3.51 -2.24 -11.94
C ILE A 91 2.07 -2.74 -12.06
N ARG A 92 1.89 -3.83 -12.77
CA ARG A 92 0.59 -4.50 -12.86
C ARG A 92 0.79 -5.99 -13.03
N GLY A 93 0.35 -6.77 -12.00
CA GLY A 93 0.17 -8.21 -12.11
C GLY A 93 1.25 -8.93 -12.92
N GLU A 94 2.44 -9.08 -12.38
CA GLU A 94 3.63 -9.64 -13.05
C GLU A 94 3.50 -11.13 -13.44
N GLY A 95 2.27 -11.62 -13.56
CA GLY A 95 1.97 -12.95 -14.04
C GLY A 95 2.48 -14.07 -13.14
N LYS A 96 2.77 -15.20 -13.76
CA LYS A 96 3.14 -16.46 -13.06
C LYS A 96 4.39 -16.31 -12.18
N SER A 97 5.32 -15.44 -12.52
CA SER A 97 6.57 -15.26 -11.78
C SER A 97 6.34 -14.57 -10.42
N ALA A 98 5.48 -13.56 -10.36
CA ALA A 98 5.17 -12.84 -9.12
C ALA A 98 4.44 -13.74 -8.12
N VAL A 99 3.42 -14.49 -8.57
CA VAL A 99 2.70 -15.45 -7.72
C VAL A 99 3.64 -16.52 -7.17
N ARG A 100 4.53 -17.07 -8.00
CA ARG A 100 5.51 -18.08 -7.56
C ARG A 100 6.47 -17.52 -6.53
N ARG A 101 6.97 -16.29 -6.73
CA ARG A 101 7.85 -15.61 -5.77
C ARG A 101 7.13 -15.35 -4.44
N ALA A 102 5.90 -14.83 -4.48
CA ALA A 102 5.10 -14.60 -3.29
C ALA A 102 4.86 -15.91 -2.51
N ALA A 103 4.43 -16.98 -3.18
CA ALA A 103 4.24 -18.28 -2.56
C ALA A 103 5.54 -18.84 -1.94
N SER A 104 6.68 -18.66 -2.61
CA SER A 104 7.98 -19.06 -2.09
C SER A 104 8.38 -18.27 -0.83
N LEU A 105 8.13 -16.97 -0.79
CA LEU A 105 8.39 -16.14 0.39
C LEU A 105 7.52 -16.54 1.59
N MET A 106 6.25 -16.84 1.34
CA MET A 106 5.33 -17.35 2.37
C MET A 106 5.76 -18.72 2.88
N ALA A 107 6.12 -19.65 1.99
CA ALA A 107 6.62 -20.98 2.36
C ALA A 107 7.92 -20.95 3.16
N GLN A 108 8.73 -19.91 3.00
CA GLN A 108 9.95 -19.67 3.78
C GLN A 108 9.70 -18.87 5.07
N ASN A 109 8.46 -18.61 5.43
CA ASN A 109 8.06 -17.76 6.56
C ASN A 109 8.70 -16.34 6.55
N LYS A 110 9.00 -15.83 5.35
CA LYS A 110 9.51 -14.45 5.19
C LYS A 110 8.39 -13.41 5.12
N ILE A 111 7.19 -13.85 4.81
CA ILE A 111 5.97 -13.04 4.78
C ILE A 111 4.89 -13.84 5.47
N ASP A 112 4.31 -13.26 6.52
CA ASP A 112 3.08 -13.75 7.14
C ASP A 112 1.91 -12.90 6.67
N ALA A 113 0.98 -13.49 5.93
CA ALA A 113 -0.22 -12.82 5.45
C ALA A 113 -1.43 -13.02 6.38
N SER A 114 -1.29 -13.77 7.47
CA SER A 114 -2.40 -14.07 8.39
C SER A 114 -3.03 -12.82 9.01
N PRO A 115 -2.29 -11.76 9.40
CA PRO A 115 -2.90 -10.56 9.98
C PRO A 115 -3.81 -9.78 9.03
N ILE A 116 -3.63 -9.94 7.71
CA ILE A 116 -4.50 -9.27 6.72
C ILE A 116 -5.68 -10.13 6.27
N HIS A 117 -5.68 -11.43 6.55
CA HIS A 117 -6.80 -12.34 6.27
C HIS A 117 -7.80 -12.26 7.42
N THR A 118 -8.75 -11.33 7.32
CA THR A 118 -9.65 -10.99 8.42
C THR A 118 -10.95 -11.79 8.44
N HIS A 119 -11.46 -12.18 7.26
CA HIS A 119 -12.77 -12.82 7.17
C HIS A 119 -12.77 -13.98 6.16
N THR A 120 -13.53 -15.02 6.49
CA THR A 120 -13.80 -16.13 5.58
C THR A 120 -15.30 -16.42 5.59
N PHE A 121 -15.88 -16.54 4.41
CA PHE A 121 -17.28 -16.94 4.23
C PHE A 121 -17.37 -18.17 3.34
N PRO A 122 -18.35 -19.05 3.56
CA PRO A 122 -18.64 -20.14 2.63
C PRO A 122 -19.22 -19.58 1.32
N LEU A 123 -19.23 -20.39 0.27
CA LEU A 123 -19.70 -19.98 -1.05
C LEU A 123 -21.18 -19.54 -1.03
N GLU A 124 -21.98 -20.16 -0.18
CA GLU A 124 -23.41 -19.84 0.01
C GLU A 124 -23.63 -18.42 0.54
N GLU A 125 -22.63 -17.85 1.21
CA GLU A 125 -22.65 -16.50 1.75
C GLU A 125 -21.83 -15.50 0.90
N LEU A 126 -21.67 -15.78 -0.39
CA LEU A 126 -20.89 -14.94 -1.32
C LEU A 126 -21.30 -13.47 -1.28
N GLU A 127 -22.59 -13.16 -1.27
CA GLU A 127 -23.10 -11.79 -1.24
C GLU A 127 -22.67 -11.06 0.06
N THR A 128 -22.75 -11.75 1.19
CA THR A 128 -22.29 -11.23 2.48
C THR A 128 -20.80 -10.94 2.44
N GLY A 129 -19.98 -11.87 1.95
CA GLY A 129 -18.54 -11.71 1.82
C GLY A 129 -18.16 -10.54 0.91
N LEU A 130 -18.85 -10.38 -0.23
CA LEU A 130 -18.65 -9.25 -1.14
C LEU A 130 -19.01 -7.90 -0.48
N ARG A 131 -20.09 -7.87 0.30
CA ARG A 131 -20.49 -6.68 1.05
C ARG A 131 -19.42 -6.31 2.09
N TYR A 132 -18.93 -7.27 2.88
CA TYR A 132 -17.84 -7.05 3.84
C TYR A 132 -16.60 -6.47 3.18
N ALA A 133 -16.18 -7.04 2.03
CA ALA A 133 -15.01 -6.56 1.28
C ALA A 133 -15.20 -5.13 0.74
N ARG A 134 -16.40 -4.80 0.21
CA ARG A 134 -16.70 -3.51 -0.39
C ARG A 134 -16.86 -2.41 0.65
N GLU A 135 -17.64 -2.69 1.71
CA GLU A 135 -18.01 -1.71 2.74
C GLU A 135 -17.03 -1.70 3.91
N LYS A 136 -16.05 -2.62 3.90
CA LYS A 136 -15.01 -2.76 4.94
C LYS A 136 -15.61 -2.96 6.34
N LEU A 137 -16.69 -3.73 6.41
CA LEU A 137 -17.39 -4.02 7.66
C LEU A 137 -16.46 -4.77 8.63
N ASP A 138 -16.62 -4.49 9.90
CA ASP A 138 -15.89 -5.14 11.01
C ASP A 138 -14.36 -5.19 10.78
N GLY A 139 -13.80 -4.12 10.19
CA GLY A 139 -12.37 -4.03 9.92
C GLY A 139 -11.89 -4.92 8.76
N ALA A 140 -12.77 -5.35 7.85
CA ALA A 140 -12.41 -6.22 6.74
C ALA A 140 -11.27 -5.66 5.88
N ILE A 141 -10.18 -6.42 5.77
CA ILE A 141 -9.02 -6.14 4.91
C ILE A 141 -9.01 -7.12 3.74
N LYS A 142 -8.87 -8.41 4.02
CA LYS A 142 -8.95 -9.47 3.04
C LYS A 142 -10.07 -10.43 3.41
N VAL A 143 -11.03 -10.53 2.53
CA VAL A 143 -12.15 -11.46 2.64
C VAL A 143 -11.92 -12.63 1.68
N VAL A 144 -12.03 -13.84 2.16
CA VAL A 144 -11.87 -15.07 1.39
C VAL A 144 -13.21 -15.80 1.32
N ILE A 145 -13.59 -16.24 0.15
CA ILE A 145 -14.71 -17.16 -0.05
C ILE A 145 -14.12 -18.56 -0.18
N LYS A 146 -14.54 -19.45 0.71
CA LYS A 146 -14.06 -20.83 0.76
C LYS A 146 -15.10 -21.75 0.14
N ASN A 147 -14.67 -22.53 -0.83
CA ASN A 147 -15.42 -23.68 -1.31
C ASN A 147 -15.07 -24.89 -0.42
N HIS A 148 -16.05 -25.72 -0.09
CA HIS A 148 -15.87 -26.91 0.75
C HIS A 148 -14.90 -27.92 0.15
#